data_1b3e5e99125f11420e8eae1617d25a6f
#
_entry.id   1b3e5e99125f11420e8eae1617d25a6f
#
_cell.length_a   1.000
_cell.length_b   1.000
_cell.length_c   1.000
_cell.angle_alpha   90.00
_cell.angle_beta   90.00
_cell.angle_gamma   90.00
#
_symmetry.space_group_name_H-M   'P 1'
#
loop_
_entity.id
_entity.type
_entity.pdbx_description
1 polymer ?
#
loop_
_entity_poly.entity_id
_entity_poly.type
_entity_poly.pdbx_seq_one_letter_code
_entity_poly.pdbx_strand_id
1 'polypeptide(L)'
;MLFLLTGDVQIGKTRWLENLCASLQAAGTCVAGVVAPGQWVPRPEGQPGGKHGFDGAGRFEKLGIDNVLLPQGKRIEFARRRDLAAKSKAFTEGTQAKAAKLGWAISDTAIAQVNAHFATLAKQASIAPADSGADDSTTTQAEVDTPAAAPLDNGVCPPVAAETAAKTSPLVQTNTGESTAAATAAKAGGNVLAAAPAANETRLAPHAMLVVDELGRLELLHSCGLTNALAILDAGPTPQFPHAIAVVRETLLDEARRRFEPRWGKATVIGPDDAARNLVLETARAAGGAH
;
A
#
# COMPACT_ATOMS: atom_id res chain seq x y z
N MET A 1 8.03 14.49 0.28
CA MET A 1 7.63 14.22 1.69
C MET A 1 7.07 12.81 1.80
N LEU A 2 7.41 12.07 2.86
CA LEU A 2 6.86 10.74 3.14
C LEU A 2 5.83 10.80 4.27
N PHE A 3 4.64 10.27 4.03
CA PHE A 3 3.62 10.03 5.05
C PHE A 3 3.59 8.54 5.42
N LEU A 4 3.62 8.23 6.71
CA LEU A 4 3.44 6.88 7.23
C LEU A 4 2.06 6.80 7.89
N LEU A 5 1.10 6.21 7.19
CA LEU A 5 -0.26 5.99 7.70
C LEU A 5 -0.26 4.78 8.62
N THR A 6 -0.54 5.01 9.89
CA THR A 6 -0.53 3.96 10.91
C THR A 6 -1.80 3.98 11.78
N GLY A 7 -1.86 3.09 12.74
CA GLY A 7 -2.96 2.92 13.70
C GLY A 7 -3.38 1.46 13.84
N ASP A 8 -4.32 1.21 14.72
CA ASP A 8 -4.81 -0.12 15.08
C ASP A 8 -5.28 -0.95 13.89
N VAL A 9 -5.30 -2.27 14.08
CA VAL A 9 -5.85 -3.20 13.11
C VAL A 9 -7.37 -2.94 12.97
N GLN A 10 -7.85 -2.90 11.71
CA GLN A 10 -9.27 -2.69 11.37
C GLN A 10 -9.84 -1.30 11.70
N ILE A 11 -9.02 -0.31 12.04
CA ILE A 11 -9.46 1.09 12.24
C ILE A 11 -9.96 1.76 10.95
N GLY A 12 -9.80 1.13 9.79
CA GLY A 12 -10.28 1.66 8.50
C GLY A 12 -9.23 2.36 7.65
N LYS A 13 -7.93 2.15 7.88
CA LYS A 13 -6.82 2.77 7.12
C LYS A 13 -6.99 2.67 5.61
N THR A 14 -7.22 1.47 5.07
CA THR A 14 -7.41 1.27 3.62
C THR A 14 -8.61 2.03 3.08
N ARG A 15 -9.76 2.01 3.77
CA ARG A 15 -10.95 2.77 3.35
C ARG A 15 -10.70 4.29 3.36
N TRP A 16 -10.01 4.76 4.39
CA TRP A 16 -9.60 6.16 4.46
C TRP A 16 -8.66 6.52 3.31
N LEU A 17 -7.70 5.64 3.00
CA LEU A 17 -6.75 5.82 1.90
C LEU A 17 -7.45 5.82 0.53
N GLU A 18 -8.43 4.92 0.29
CA GLU A 18 -9.28 4.94 -0.91
C GLU A 18 -10.00 6.29 -1.09
N ASN A 19 -10.60 6.80 0.00
CA ASN A 19 -11.27 8.10 0.00
C ASN A 19 -10.29 9.26 -0.24
N LEU A 20 -9.10 9.20 0.32
CA LEU A 20 -8.03 10.17 0.07
C LEU A 20 -7.58 10.14 -1.39
N CYS A 21 -7.34 8.96 -1.96
CA CYS A 21 -7.00 8.81 -3.38
C CYS A 21 -8.06 9.44 -4.29
N ALA A 22 -9.33 9.18 -4.03
CA ALA A 22 -10.43 9.81 -4.76
C ALA A 22 -10.43 11.35 -4.62
N SER A 23 -10.14 11.87 -3.42
CA SER A 23 -10.06 13.31 -3.17
C SER A 23 -8.88 13.97 -3.88
N LEU A 24 -7.71 13.30 -3.90
CA LEU A 24 -6.52 13.74 -4.64
C LEU A 24 -6.79 13.80 -6.14
N GLN A 25 -7.41 12.75 -6.70
CA GLN A 25 -7.78 12.69 -8.11
C GLN A 25 -8.81 13.79 -8.48
N ALA A 26 -9.81 14.03 -7.64
CA ALA A 26 -10.78 15.10 -7.82
C ALA A 26 -10.11 16.50 -7.76
N ALA A 27 -9.02 16.63 -7.02
CA ALA A 27 -8.20 17.86 -6.97
C ALA A 27 -7.18 17.96 -8.12
N GLY A 28 -7.18 17.02 -9.07
CA GLY A 28 -6.28 17.02 -10.23
C GLY A 28 -4.89 16.40 -9.95
N THR A 29 -4.65 15.84 -8.74
CA THR A 29 -3.40 15.17 -8.43
C THR A 29 -3.43 13.73 -8.96
N CYS A 30 -2.44 13.34 -9.76
CA CYS A 30 -2.25 11.96 -10.16
C CYS A 30 -1.88 11.10 -8.94
N VAL A 31 -2.49 9.92 -8.84
CA VAL A 31 -2.19 8.95 -7.78
C VAL A 31 -1.74 7.65 -8.43
N ALA A 32 -0.59 7.12 -8.02
CA ALA A 32 -0.01 5.91 -8.58
C ALA A 32 0.44 4.96 -7.46
N GLY A 33 0.45 3.68 -7.74
CA GLY A 33 0.84 2.66 -6.76
C GLY A 33 -0.24 1.62 -6.52
N VAL A 34 -0.52 1.28 -5.27
CA VAL A 34 -1.48 0.24 -4.91
C VAL A 34 -2.28 0.60 -3.66
N VAL A 35 -3.58 0.28 -3.67
CA VAL A 35 -4.43 0.20 -2.48
C VAL A 35 -4.92 -1.24 -2.30
N ALA A 36 -5.11 -1.68 -1.04
CA ALA A 36 -5.37 -3.08 -0.71
C ALA A 36 -6.73 -3.29 -0.01
N PRO A 37 -7.88 -3.03 -0.70
CA PRO A 37 -9.20 -3.19 -0.11
C PRO A 37 -9.50 -4.62 0.30
N GLY A 38 -10.09 -4.76 1.49
CA GLY A 38 -10.59 -6.05 1.94
C GLY A 38 -11.85 -6.48 1.19
N GLN A 39 -11.96 -7.78 0.94
CA GLN A 39 -13.19 -8.41 0.47
C GLN A 39 -14.06 -8.73 1.68
N TRP A 40 -15.17 -8.03 1.84
CA TRP A 40 -16.09 -8.16 2.98
C TRP A 40 -17.43 -8.69 2.54
N VAL A 41 -17.99 -9.64 3.29
CA VAL A 41 -19.35 -10.16 3.11
C VAL A 41 -20.15 -10.00 4.40
N PRO A 42 -21.47 -9.77 4.30
CA PRO A 42 -22.33 -9.82 5.47
C PRO A 42 -22.27 -11.21 6.11
N ARG A 43 -22.24 -11.25 7.43
CA ARG A 43 -22.31 -12.50 8.17
C ARG A 43 -23.77 -12.92 8.33
N PRO A 44 -24.12 -14.21 8.16
CA PRO A 44 -25.41 -14.74 8.56
C PRO A 44 -25.65 -14.55 10.06
N GLU A 45 -26.85 -14.14 10.43
CA GLU A 45 -27.22 -13.99 11.84
C GLU A 45 -27.07 -15.33 12.58
N GLY A 46 -26.57 -15.26 13.82
CA GLY A 46 -26.44 -16.44 14.71
C GLY A 46 -25.17 -17.28 14.51
N GLN A 47 -24.29 -16.97 13.55
CA GLN A 47 -23.02 -17.69 13.45
C GLN A 47 -21.96 -17.15 14.43
N PRO A 48 -21.29 -18.03 15.21
CA PRO A 48 -20.22 -17.60 16.09
C PRO A 48 -19.07 -16.99 15.32
N GLY A 49 -18.51 -15.92 15.86
CA GLY A 49 -17.40 -15.22 15.25
C GLY A 49 -16.16 -16.08 15.12
N GLY A 50 -15.60 -16.26 13.93
CA GLY A 50 -14.26 -16.81 13.73
C GLY A 50 -13.19 -15.84 14.27
N LYS A 51 -12.01 -16.35 14.62
CA LYS A 51 -10.92 -15.58 15.26
C LYS A 51 -10.27 -14.49 14.38
N HIS A 52 -10.59 -14.43 13.08
CA HIS A 52 -9.94 -13.53 12.14
C HIS A 52 -10.96 -12.92 11.17
N GLY A 53 -10.88 -11.60 10.97
CA GLY A 53 -11.52 -10.93 9.84
C GLY A 53 -12.87 -10.26 10.10
N PHE A 54 -13.13 -9.75 11.29
CA PHE A 54 -14.35 -9.00 11.57
C PHE A 54 -14.12 -7.48 11.44
N ASP A 55 -15.14 -6.78 10.89
CA ASP A 55 -15.30 -5.37 11.25
C ASP A 55 -15.56 -5.30 12.77
N GLY A 56 -15.15 -4.23 13.42
CA GLY A 56 -15.28 -4.10 14.88
C GLY A 56 -16.69 -4.31 15.45
N ALA A 57 -17.72 -4.35 14.58
CA ALA A 57 -19.11 -4.61 14.92
C ALA A 57 -19.56 -6.08 14.73
N GLY A 58 -18.72 -6.95 14.17
CA GLY A 58 -19.02 -8.38 13.96
C GLY A 58 -20.07 -8.68 12.88
N ARG A 59 -20.54 -7.66 12.14
CA ARG A 59 -21.59 -7.80 11.11
C ARG A 59 -21.06 -8.29 9.77
N PHE A 60 -19.77 -8.11 9.53
CA PHE A 60 -19.12 -8.49 8.29
C PHE A 60 -17.95 -9.44 8.55
N GLU A 61 -17.65 -10.24 7.55
CA GLU A 61 -16.54 -11.17 7.54
C GLU A 61 -15.59 -10.85 6.39
N LYS A 62 -14.30 -10.75 6.69
CA LYS A 62 -13.25 -10.54 5.67
C LYS A 62 -12.84 -11.87 5.06
N LEU A 63 -13.03 -12.02 3.77
CA LEU A 63 -12.71 -13.23 3.02
C LEU A 63 -11.33 -13.17 2.37
N GLY A 64 -10.91 -11.98 1.99
CA GLY A 64 -9.68 -11.76 1.25
C GLY A 64 -9.24 -10.31 1.21
N ILE A 65 -8.20 -10.06 0.45
CA ILE A 65 -7.64 -8.75 0.15
C ILE A 65 -7.36 -8.73 -1.35
N ASP A 66 -7.86 -7.69 -2.02
CA ASP A 66 -7.46 -7.39 -3.38
C ASP A 66 -6.38 -6.30 -3.37
N ASN A 67 -5.56 -6.26 -4.41
CA ASN A 67 -4.75 -5.09 -4.72
C ASN A 67 -5.35 -4.38 -5.93
N VAL A 68 -5.57 -3.08 -5.83
CA VAL A 68 -6.02 -2.22 -6.90
C VAL A 68 -4.85 -1.38 -7.36
N LEU A 69 -4.42 -1.59 -8.60
CA LEU A 69 -3.30 -0.88 -9.20
C LEU A 69 -3.74 0.51 -9.68
N LEU A 70 -3.05 1.55 -9.25
CA LEU A 70 -3.34 2.93 -9.58
C LEU A 70 -2.32 3.48 -10.60
N PRO A 71 -2.76 4.28 -11.59
CA PRO A 71 -4.11 4.84 -11.78
C PRO A 71 -5.09 3.92 -12.53
N GLN A 72 -4.67 2.74 -13.04
CA GLN A 72 -5.44 1.91 -13.97
C GLN A 72 -6.72 1.32 -13.36
N GLY A 73 -6.83 1.24 -12.04
CA GLY A 73 -7.95 0.60 -11.34
C GLY A 73 -7.99 -0.93 -11.49
N LYS A 74 -6.95 -1.56 -12.08
CA LYS A 74 -6.89 -3.00 -12.24
C LYS A 74 -6.86 -3.68 -10.88
N ARG A 75 -7.81 -4.61 -10.66
CA ARG A 75 -7.94 -5.37 -9.41
C ARG A 75 -7.27 -6.73 -9.54
N ILE A 76 -6.49 -7.12 -8.53
CA ILE A 76 -5.78 -8.41 -8.44
C ILE A 76 -6.17 -9.04 -7.10
N GLU A 77 -6.66 -10.29 -7.12
CA GLU A 77 -6.89 -11.06 -5.89
C GLU A 77 -5.52 -11.38 -5.26
N PHE A 78 -5.18 -10.69 -4.17
CA PHE A 78 -3.85 -10.71 -3.57
C PHE A 78 -3.74 -11.74 -2.45
N ALA A 79 -4.68 -11.72 -1.53
CA ALA A 79 -4.69 -12.61 -0.39
C ALA A 79 -6.08 -13.17 -0.10
N ARG A 80 -6.12 -14.38 0.43
CA ARG A 80 -7.35 -15.07 0.84
C ARG A 80 -7.18 -15.65 2.24
N ARG A 81 -8.28 -15.75 2.96
CA ARG A 81 -8.29 -16.46 4.25
C ARG A 81 -7.89 -17.91 4.04
N ARG A 82 -7.01 -18.48 4.89
CA ARG A 82 -6.39 -19.79 4.67
C ARG A 82 -7.41 -20.93 4.51
N ASP A 83 -8.48 -20.94 5.30
CA ASP A 83 -9.52 -21.96 5.21
C ASP A 83 -10.30 -21.90 3.89
N LEU A 84 -10.41 -20.74 3.26
CA LEU A 84 -11.02 -20.55 1.95
C LEU A 84 -10.03 -20.84 0.83
N ALA A 85 -8.77 -20.44 0.99
CA ALA A 85 -7.72 -20.71 0.02
C ALA A 85 -7.53 -22.24 -0.18
N ALA A 86 -7.54 -23.01 0.90
CA ALA A 86 -7.42 -24.48 0.86
C ALA A 86 -8.58 -25.17 0.09
N LYS A 87 -9.75 -24.52 0.00
CA LYS A 87 -10.93 -25.04 -0.71
C LYS A 87 -11.04 -24.52 -2.16
N SER A 88 -10.24 -23.52 -2.52
CA SER A 88 -10.29 -22.89 -3.84
C SER A 88 -9.33 -23.56 -4.81
N LYS A 89 -9.82 -23.99 -5.97
CA LYS A 89 -8.95 -24.46 -7.08
C LYS A 89 -8.31 -23.31 -7.86
N ALA A 90 -8.89 -22.12 -7.77
CA ALA A 90 -8.45 -20.94 -8.53
C ALA A 90 -7.36 -20.12 -7.81
N PHE A 91 -7.25 -20.24 -6.47
CA PHE A 91 -6.29 -19.51 -5.67
C PHE A 91 -5.15 -20.43 -5.23
N THR A 92 -3.91 -20.07 -5.58
CA THR A 92 -2.71 -20.79 -5.14
C THR A 92 -1.95 -19.94 -4.12
N GLU A 93 -1.80 -20.48 -2.90
CA GLU A 93 -0.97 -19.84 -1.87
C GLU A 93 0.51 -19.95 -2.25
N GLY A 94 1.19 -18.80 -2.21
CA GLY A 94 2.60 -18.69 -2.50
C GLY A 94 3.51 -19.21 -1.38
N THR A 95 4.76 -19.40 -1.73
CA THR A 95 5.82 -19.88 -0.83
C THR A 95 6.23 -18.85 0.20
N GLN A 96 6.26 -17.56 -0.16
CA GLN A 96 6.64 -16.44 0.71
C GLN A 96 5.71 -16.32 1.93
N ALA A 97 4.39 -16.36 1.71
CA ALA A 97 3.41 -16.29 2.79
C ALA A 97 3.49 -17.47 3.76
N LYS A 98 3.79 -18.67 3.23
CA LYS A 98 3.99 -19.88 4.03
C LYS A 98 5.26 -19.76 4.88
N ALA A 99 6.38 -19.38 4.28
CA ALA A 99 7.66 -19.21 4.96
C ALA A 99 7.56 -18.16 6.09
N ALA A 100 6.90 -17.05 5.85
CA ALA A 100 6.71 -15.98 6.84
C ALA A 100 5.60 -16.28 7.88
N LYS A 101 4.93 -17.44 7.82
CA LYS A 101 3.83 -17.86 8.73
C LYS A 101 2.75 -16.77 8.88
N LEU A 102 2.38 -16.14 7.78
CA LEU A 102 1.36 -15.10 7.78
C LEU A 102 -0.04 -15.69 8.06
N GLY A 103 -0.93 -14.90 8.65
CA GLY A 103 -2.32 -15.29 8.93
C GLY A 103 -3.18 -15.48 7.66
N TRP A 104 -2.74 -14.90 6.53
CA TRP A 104 -3.39 -14.96 5.23
C TRP A 104 -2.59 -15.81 4.26
N ALA A 105 -3.28 -16.51 3.35
CA ALA A 105 -2.69 -17.09 2.17
C ALA A 105 -2.50 -15.96 1.14
N ILE A 106 -1.27 -15.70 0.71
CA ILE A 106 -0.92 -14.68 -0.30
C ILE A 106 -0.43 -15.39 -1.55
N SER A 107 -0.83 -14.90 -2.73
CA SER A 107 -0.41 -15.46 -4.02
C SER A 107 0.92 -14.87 -4.46
N ASP A 108 1.93 -15.71 -4.72
CA ASP A 108 3.21 -15.27 -5.30
C ASP A 108 3.02 -14.68 -6.71
N THR A 109 2.04 -15.20 -7.48
CA THR A 109 1.66 -14.63 -8.78
C THR A 109 1.10 -13.21 -8.63
N ALA A 110 0.29 -12.96 -7.61
CA ALA A 110 -0.24 -11.62 -7.34
C ALA A 110 0.89 -10.67 -6.89
N ILE A 111 1.81 -11.12 -6.03
CA ILE A 111 3.01 -10.36 -5.66
C ILE A 111 3.81 -9.97 -6.92
N ALA A 112 4.05 -10.93 -7.83
CA ALA A 112 4.78 -10.68 -9.07
C ALA A 112 4.07 -9.63 -9.96
N GLN A 113 2.73 -9.70 -10.08
CA GLN A 113 1.96 -8.71 -10.86
C GLN A 113 2.04 -7.30 -10.26
N VAL A 114 1.95 -7.19 -8.93
CA VAL A 114 2.09 -5.89 -8.24
C VAL A 114 3.51 -5.36 -8.37
N ASN A 115 4.53 -6.21 -8.24
CA ASN A 115 5.92 -5.82 -8.47
C ASN A 115 6.15 -5.37 -9.92
N ALA A 116 5.59 -6.04 -10.92
CA ALA A 116 5.67 -5.61 -12.32
C ALA A 116 5.06 -4.22 -12.54
N HIS A 117 3.94 -3.92 -11.87
CA HIS A 117 3.34 -2.60 -11.88
C HIS A 117 4.29 -1.55 -11.29
N PHE A 118 4.86 -1.78 -10.10
CA PHE A 118 5.84 -0.86 -9.50
C PHE A 118 7.11 -0.70 -10.36
N ALA A 119 7.58 -1.77 -11.02
CA ALA A 119 8.69 -1.66 -11.97
C ALA A 119 8.37 -0.71 -13.14
N THR A 120 7.12 -0.74 -13.64
CA THR A 120 6.66 0.20 -14.68
C THR A 120 6.64 1.63 -14.15
N LEU A 121 6.13 1.86 -12.94
CA LEU A 121 6.13 3.17 -12.29
C LEU A 121 7.56 3.71 -12.08
N ALA A 122 8.49 2.86 -11.66
CA ALA A 122 9.89 3.23 -11.48
C ALA A 122 10.55 3.68 -12.80
N LYS A 123 10.29 2.97 -13.91
CA LYS A 123 10.77 3.37 -15.24
C LYS A 123 10.22 4.71 -15.67
N GLN A 124 8.93 4.96 -15.45
CA GLN A 124 8.30 6.24 -15.77
C GLN A 124 8.87 7.40 -14.95
N ALA A 125 9.23 7.15 -13.69
CA ALA A 125 9.87 8.13 -12.83
C ALA A 125 11.32 8.47 -13.24
N SER A 126 12.02 7.56 -13.91
CA SER A 126 13.40 7.75 -14.37
C SER A 126 13.47 8.47 -15.72
N ILE A 127 12.38 8.55 -16.48
CA ILE A 127 12.32 9.31 -17.72
C ILE A 127 12.09 10.78 -17.36
N ALA A 128 13.18 11.57 -17.35
CA ALA A 128 13.06 13.02 -17.22
C ALA A 128 12.12 13.57 -18.31
N PRO A 129 11.30 14.60 -18.03
CA PRO A 129 10.53 15.26 -19.08
C PRO A 129 11.50 15.74 -20.15
N ALA A 130 11.26 15.35 -21.40
CA ALA A 130 11.96 15.94 -22.51
C ALA A 130 11.63 17.44 -22.50
N ASP A 131 12.64 18.24 -22.19
CA ASP A 131 12.54 19.69 -22.18
C ASP A 131 12.10 20.13 -23.58
N SER A 132 10.89 20.65 -23.71
CA SER A 132 10.39 21.27 -24.95
C SER A 132 10.85 22.74 -24.99
N GLY A 133 12.16 22.92 -24.99
CA GLY A 133 12.83 24.20 -25.15
C GLY A 133 13.90 24.04 -26.18
N ALA A 134 13.60 24.43 -27.42
CA ALA A 134 14.62 24.71 -28.39
C ALA A 134 15.45 25.88 -27.86
N ASP A 135 16.73 25.67 -27.59
CA ASP A 135 17.76 26.59 -28.09
C ASP A 135 19.12 25.91 -28.15
N ASP A 136 19.76 26.19 -29.26
CA ASP A 136 21.03 25.74 -29.76
C ASP A 136 22.19 26.33 -28.93
N SER A 137 23.12 25.53 -28.46
CA SER A 137 24.55 25.81 -28.49
C SER A 137 25.39 24.94 -27.53
N THR A 138 26.25 24.12 -28.18
CA THR A 138 27.65 23.84 -27.88
C THR A 138 27.98 22.99 -26.63
N THR A 139 28.26 21.71 -26.93
CA THR A 139 29.41 20.88 -26.54
C THR A 139 30.11 21.13 -25.17
N THR A 140 30.04 20.16 -24.26
CA THR A 140 31.24 19.53 -23.68
C THR A 140 30.86 18.19 -23.03
N GLN A 141 31.41 17.09 -23.54
CA GLN A 141 31.33 15.76 -22.93
C GLN A 141 32.09 15.76 -21.62
N ALA A 142 31.41 15.40 -20.53
CA ALA A 142 32.06 14.84 -19.35
C ALA A 142 31.39 13.47 -19.10
N GLU A 143 32.13 12.41 -19.40
CA GLU A 143 31.78 11.05 -19.00
C GLU A 143 31.74 11.01 -17.48
N VAL A 144 30.56 10.81 -16.91
CA VAL A 144 30.38 10.39 -15.51
C VAL A 144 29.98 8.92 -15.55
N ASP A 145 30.94 8.08 -15.15
CA ASP A 145 30.77 6.66 -14.90
C ASP A 145 29.62 6.47 -13.89
N THR A 146 28.45 6.10 -14.37
CA THR A 146 27.36 5.65 -13.52
C THR A 146 27.48 4.13 -13.39
N PRO A 147 27.66 3.59 -12.17
CA PRO A 147 27.68 2.14 -12.02
C PRO A 147 26.32 1.58 -12.43
N ALA A 148 26.33 0.67 -13.39
CA ALA A 148 25.18 -0.06 -13.88
C ALA A 148 24.47 -0.75 -12.71
N ALA A 149 23.20 -0.41 -12.51
CA ALA A 149 22.33 -1.11 -11.58
C ALA A 149 22.23 -2.58 -12.04
N ALA A 150 22.71 -3.48 -11.20
CA ALA A 150 22.58 -4.92 -11.41
C ALA A 150 21.09 -5.29 -11.56
N PRO A 151 20.72 -6.24 -12.46
CA PRO A 151 19.37 -6.74 -12.57
C PRO A 151 18.97 -7.33 -11.22
N LEU A 152 17.87 -6.84 -10.64
CA LEU A 152 17.30 -7.39 -9.42
C LEU A 152 16.88 -8.83 -9.72
N ASP A 153 17.64 -9.75 -9.22
CA ASP A 153 17.33 -11.18 -9.19
C ASP A 153 15.96 -11.33 -8.49
N ASN A 154 15.05 -12.10 -9.08
CA ASN A 154 13.77 -12.46 -8.46
C ASN A 154 14.02 -13.37 -7.26
N GLY A 155 14.66 -12.82 -6.24
CA GLY A 155 15.24 -13.52 -5.11
C GLY A 155 14.21 -14.38 -4.40
N VAL A 156 14.49 -15.65 -4.39
CA VAL A 156 13.88 -16.62 -3.47
C VAL A 156 14.10 -16.08 -2.05
N CYS A 157 13.00 -15.77 -1.37
CA CYS A 157 13.03 -15.33 0.02
C CYS A 157 13.79 -16.37 0.87
N PRO A 158 14.86 -15.99 1.60
CA PRO A 158 15.59 -16.95 2.41
C PRO A 158 14.66 -17.57 3.47
N PRO A 159 14.88 -18.84 3.87
CA PRO A 159 14.07 -19.47 4.90
C PRO A 159 14.19 -18.68 6.21
N VAL A 160 13.06 -18.23 6.73
CA VAL A 160 12.98 -17.49 7.99
C VAL A 160 13.38 -18.41 9.15
N ALA A 161 14.47 -18.10 9.83
CA ALA A 161 14.85 -18.77 11.07
C ALA A 161 13.70 -18.67 12.09
N ALA A 162 13.33 -19.78 12.72
CA ALA A 162 12.24 -19.83 13.68
C ALA A 162 12.65 -19.09 14.98
N GLU A 163 12.23 -17.85 15.14
CA GLU A 163 12.26 -17.19 16.44
C GLU A 163 11.20 -17.81 17.38
N THR A 164 11.68 -18.48 18.39
CA THR A 164 10.87 -19.03 19.48
C THR A 164 10.41 -17.88 20.38
N ALA A 165 9.22 -17.36 20.13
CA ALA A 165 8.61 -16.36 21.00
C ALA A 165 8.06 -17.05 22.27
N ALA A 166 8.66 -16.73 23.41
CA ALA A 166 8.17 -17.09 24.74
C ALA A 166 6.81 -16.41 24.99
N LYS A 167 5.79 -17.23 25.27
CA LYS A 167 4.46 -16.78 25.68
C LYS A 167 4.51 -16.32 27.14
N THR A 168 4.25 -15.05 27.38
CA THR A 168 3.79 -14.55 28.67
C THR A 168 2.43 -13.89 28.47
N SER A 169 1.40 -14.51 29.03
CA SER A 169 0.04 -13.95 29.10
C SER A 169 -0.09 -13.05 30.33
N PRO A 170 -0.78 -11.92 30.26
CA PRO A 170 -1.43 -11.34 31.42
C PRO A 170 -2.94 -11.41 31.36
N LEU A 171 -3.51 -11.46 32.54
CA LEU A 171 -4.90 -11.68 32.91
C LEU A 171 -5.88 -10.65 32.37
N VAL A 172 -7.08 -11.17 32.14
CA VAL A 172 -8.36 -10.50 31.88
C VAL A 172 -8.78 -9.61 33.04
N GLN A 173 -9.20 -8.36 32.73
CA GLN A 173 -10.17 -7.63 33.55
C GLN A 173 -11.37 -7.25 32.66
N THR A 174 -12.51 -7.72 33.07
CA THR A 174 -13.84 -7.42 32.59
C THR A 174 -14.28 -6.02 33.03
N ASN A 175 -14.76 -5.20 32.10
CA ASN A 175 -15.57 -4.04 32.40
C ASN A 175 -16.81 -4.02 31.49
N THR A 176 -17.95 -4.21 32.14
CA THR A 176 -19.31 -4.04 31.60
C THR A 176 -19.67 -2.56 31.56
N GLY A 177 -20.04 -2.05 30.41
CA GLY A 177 -20.61 -0.70 30.23
C GLY A 177 -21.56 -0.71 29.06
N GLU A 178 -22.87 -0.81 29.34
CA GLU A 178 -23.94 -0.59 28.38
C GLU A 178 -23.94 0.88 27.90
N SER A 179 -23.98 1.07 26.60
CA SER A 179 -24.41 2.34 26.00
C SER A 179 -25.21 2.05 24.75
N THR A 180 -26.50 2.31 24.85
CA THR A 180 -27.48 2.36 23.76
C THR A 180 -27.21 3.58 22.90
N ALA A 181 -26.89 3.40 21.62
CA ALA A 181 -26.95 4.44 20.60
C ALA A 181 -27.53 3.91 19.30
N ALA A 182 -28.47 4.68 18.78
CA ALA A 182 -29.37 4.41 17.69
C ALA A 182 -28.69 4.01 16.37
N ALA A 183 -29.27 3.01 15.72
CA ALA A 183 -28.89 2.55 14.39
C ALA A 183 -29.36 3.56 13.32
N THR A 184 -28.39 4.18 12.63
CA THR A 184 -28.65 4.77 11.31
C THR A 184 -28.09 3.82 10.26
N ALA A 185 -28.96 3.27 9.43
CA ALA A 185 -28.60 2.37 8.34
C ALA A 185 -27.77 3.13 7.29
N ALA A 186 -26.46 2.96 7.32
CA ALA A 186 -25.58 3.39 6.24
C ALA A 186 -25.60 2.32 5.13
N LYS A 187 -26.22 2.69 4.02
CA LYS A 187 -26.20 1.95 2.75
C LYS A 187 -24.74 1.66 2.37
N ALA A 188 -24.37 0.39 2.18
CA ALA A 188 -23.06 -0.02 1.72
C ALA A 188 -22.87 0.42 0.26
N GLY A 189 -22.50 1.67 0.08
CA GLY A 189 -22.02 2.20 -1.19
C GLY A 189 -20.52 1.91 -1.28
N GLY A 190 -20.14 0.86 -1.98
CA GLY A 190 -18.77 0.70 -2.42
C GLY A 190 -18.42 1.89 -3.31
N ASN A 191 -17.51 2.74 -2.84
CA ASN A 191 -16.98 3.84 -3.63
C ASN A 191 -16.14 3.21 -4.74
N VAL A 192 -16.71 3.09 -5.94
CA VAL A 192 -16.00 2.60 -7.12
C VAL A 192 -15.03 3.70 -7.51
N LEU A 193 -13.73 3.50 -7.23
CA LEU A 193 -12.68 4.28 -7.88
C LEU A 193 -12.97 4.25 -9.38
N ALA A 194 -13.32 5.38 -9.97
CA ALA A 194 -13.65 5.48 -11.36
C ALA A 194 -12.48 4.98 -12.20
N ALA A 195 -12.72 3.95 -13.02
CA ALA A 195 -11.73 3.46 -13.95
C ALA A 195 -11.38 4.60 -14.92
N ALA A 196 -10.10 4.96 -14.96
CA ALA A 196 -9.60 5.85 -16.00
C ALA A 196 -9.79 5.17 -17.37
N PRO A 197 -9.99 5.93 -18.47
CA PRO A 197 -10.23 5.37 -19.80
C PRO A 197 -9.08 4.47 -20.26
N ALA A 198 -9.43 3.44 -21.05
CA ALA A 198 -8.60 2.32 -21.46
C ALA A 198 -7.22 2.71 -22.02
N ALA A 199 -6.22 1.97 -21.55
CA ALA A 199 -4.93 1.60 -22.10
C ALA A 199 -4.49 2.30 -23.42
N ASN A 200 -3.98 3.48 -23.30
CA ASN A 200 -2.77 3.93 -23.97
C ASN A 200 -1.70 3.99 -22.88
N GLU A 201 -0.41 3.74 -23.16
CA GLU A 201 0.66 3.83 -22.14
C GLU A 201 0.66 5.23 -21.54
N THR A 202 -0.22 5.43 -20.56
CA THR A 202 -0.50 6.76 -20.01
C THR A 202 0.73 7.13 -19.19
N ARG A 203 1.58 7.97 -19.76
CA ARG A 203 2.67 8.62 -19.03
C ARG A 203 2.05 9.28 -17.81
N LEU A 204 2.55 8.93 -16.62
CA LEU A 204 2.10 9.56 -15.39
C LEU A 204 2.32 11.07 -15.48
N ALA A 205 1.34 11.84 -15.05
CA ALA A 205 1.52 13.27 -14.90
C ALA A 205 2.65 13.55 -13.90
N PRO A 206 3.47 14.61 -14.08
CA PRO A 206 4.46 15.00 -13.08
C PRO A 206 3.80 15.25 -11.73
N HIS A 207 4.57 15.09 -10.65
CA HIS A 207 4.10 15.29 -9.26
C HIS A 207 2.98 14.35 -8.81
N ALA A 208 3.04 13.08 -9.20
CA ALA A 208 2.12 12.07 -8.71
C ALA A 208 2.35 11.74 -7.21
N MET A 209 1.27 11.46 -6.49
CA MET A 209 1.34 10.87 -5.16
C MET A 209 1.56 9.36 -5.27
N LEU A 210 2.67 8.85 -4.74
CA LEU A 210 2.92 7.41 -4.63
C LEU A 210 2.14 6.85 -3.45
N VAL A 211 1.44 5.73 -3.65
CA VAL A 211 0.65 5.05 -2.61
C VAL A 211 1.06 3.59 -2.51
N VAL A 212 1.34 3.12 -1.29
CA VAL A 212 1.68 1.72 -1.01
C VAL A 212 0.88 1.23 0.20
N ASP A 213 -0.10 0.38 -0.04
CA ASP A 213 -0.98 -0.20 0.99
C ASP A 213 -0.93 -1.75 0.92
N GLU A 214 -0.35 -2.47 1.85
CA GLU A 214 0.26 -2.23 3.15
C GLU A 214 1.70 -2.77 3.14
N LEU A 215 2.67 -2.08 3.76
CA LEU A 215 3.99 -2.63 4.03
C LEU A 215 3.95 -3.44 5.33
N GLY A 216 4.14 -4.74 5.21
CA GLY A 216 4.09 -5.69 6.32
C GLY A 216 5.47 -6.22 6.73
N ARG A 217 5.45 -7.36 7.41
CA ARG A 217 6.67 -8.04 7.87
C ARG A 217 7.50 -8.58 6.70
N LEU A 218 6.85 -8.99 5.58
CA LEU A 218 7.57 -9.45 4.40
C LEU A 218 8.49 -8.36 3.86
N GLU A 219 7.96 -7.16 3.73
CA GLU A 219 8.65 -6.02 3.16
C GLU A 219 9.70 -5.46 4.13
N LEU A 220 9.30 -5.13 5.35
CA LEU A 220 10.14 -4.37 6.27
C LEU A 220 11.15 -5.22 7.04
N LEU A 221 10.85 -6.51 7.32
CA LEU A 221 11.75 -7.36 8.08
C LEU A 221 12.53 -8.35 7.21
N HIS A 222 11.98 -8.73 6.05
CA HIS A 222 12.57 -9.79 5.21
C HIS A 222 12.95 -9.31 3.82
N SER A 223 12.66 -8.05 3.46
CA SER A 223 12.88 -7.48 2.11
C SER A 223 12.34 -8.37 0.98
N CYS A 224 11.19 -9.02 1.23
CA CYS A 224 10.42 -9.84 0.31
C CYS A 224 9.10 -9.16 -0.04
N GLY A 225 8.14 -9.84 -0.66
CA GLY A 225 6.83 -9.29 -0.98
C GLY A 225 6.90 -8.23 -2.06
N LEU A 226 6.51 -7.01 -1.74
CA LEU A 226 6.45 -5.87 -2.68
C LEU A 226 7.82 -5.21 -2.87
N THR A 227 8.82 -5.97 -3.33
CA THR A 227 10.21 -5.51 -3.46
C THR A 227 10.40 -4.29 -4.34
N ASN A 228 9.62 -4.17 -5.43
CA ASN A 228 9.72 -3.01 -6.32
C ASN A 228 9.06 -1.75 -5.72
N ALA A 229 8.06 -1.90 -4.86
CA ALA A 229 7.54 -0.78 -4.06
C ALA A 229 8.59 -0.29 -3.07
N LEU A 230 9.29 -1.22 -2.40
CA LEU A 230 10.41 -0.89 -1.52
C LEU A 230 11.51 -0.14 -2.28
N ALA A 231 11.89 -0.61 -3.48
CA ALA A 231 12.94 0.02 -4.28
C ALA A 231 12.61 1.48 -4.62
N ILE A 232 11.35 1.80 -4.97
CA ILE A 232 10.93 3.19 -5.21
C ILE A 232 11.00 4.01 -3.93
N LEU A 233 10.54 3.47 -2.80
CA LEU A 233 10.61 4.16 -1.51
C LEU A 233 12.04 4.36 -1.04
N ASP A 234 12.93 3.37 -1.21
CA ASP A 234 14.34 3.45 -0.87
C ASP A 234 15.12 4.47 -1.74
N ALA A 235 14.67 4.68 -2.99
CA ALA A 235 15.24 5.71 -3.86
C ALA A 235 14.97 7.13 -3.34
N GLY A 236 13.88 7.33 -2.59
CA GLY A 236 13.49 8.63 -2.05
C GLY A 236 12.61 9.44 -3.01
N PRO A 237 12.40 10.73 -2.74
CA PRO A 237 11.57 11.59 -3.56
C PRO A 237 12.19 11.81 -4.95
N THR A 238 11.36 11.79 -5.98
CA THR A 238 11.72 12.10 -7.36
C THR A 238 10.81 13.21 -7.89
N PRO A 239 11.14 13.88 -9.01
CA PRO A 239 10.23 14.83 -9.64
C PRO A 239 8.86 14.21 -9.98
N GLN A 240 8.84 12.92 -10.32
CA GLN A 240 7.60 12.18 -10.59
C GLN A 240 6.83 11.85 -9.30
N PHE A 241 7.53 11.48 -8.25
CA PHE A 241 6.97 11.13 -6.93
C PHE A 241 7.59 12.00 -5.83
N PRO A 242 7.25 13.31 -5.76
CA PRO A 242 7.76 14.18 -4.70
C PRO A 242 7.19 13.82 -3.33
N HIS A 243 6.08 13.09 -3.32
CA HIS A 243 5.38 12.66 -2.12
C HIS A 243 4.98 11.19 -2.20
N ALA A 244 5.00 10.52 -1.05
CA ALA A 244 4.53 9.15 -0.90
C ALA A 244 3.72 8.96 0.37
N ILE A 245 2.76 8.02 0.33
CA ILE A 245 2.05 7.50 1.48
C ILE A 245 2.28 5.99 1.53
N ALA A 246 2.81 5.50 2.65
CA ALA A 246 2.92 4.08 2.92
C ALA A 246 2.08 3.72 4.15
N VAL A 247 1.22 2.70 4.03
CA VAL A 247 0.49 2.15 5.17
C VAL A 247 1.38 1.17 5.89
N VAL A 248 1.58 1.38 7.18
CA VAL A 248 2.47 0.59 8.03
C VAL A 248 1.77 0.23 9.32
N ARG A 249 1.96 -0.98 9.82
CA ARG A 249 1.49 -1.34 11.16
C ARG A 249 2.29 -0.60 12.22
N GLU A 250 1.65 -0.21 13.29
CA GLU A 250 2.29 0.52 14.39
C GLU A 250 3.55 -0.19 14.91
N THR A 251 3.50 -1.52 15.03
CA THR A 251 4.65 -2.34 15.45
C THR A 251 5.84 -2.35 14.49
N LEU A 252 5.68 -1.86 13.26
CA LEU A 252 6.71 -1.77 12.23
C LEU A 252 7.08 -0.33 11.88
N LEU A 253 6.53 0.65 12.60
CA LEU A 253 6.70 2.06 12.30
C LEU A 253 8.18 2.48 12.42
N ASP A 254 8.87 2.06 13.47
CA ASP A 254 10.28 2.39 13.69
C ASP A 254 11.18 1.77 12.61
N GLU A 255 10.83 0.58 12.12
CA GLU A 255 11.55 -0.06 11.01
C GLU A 255 11.37 0.71 9.71
N ALA A 256 10.13 1.12 9.41
CA ALA A 256 9.83 1.95 8.24
C ALA A 256 10.56 3.30 8.29
N ARG A 257 10.58 3.96 9.45
CA ARG A 257 11.33 5.21 9.65
C ARG A 257 12.82 5.01 9.44
N ARG A 258 13.41 4.00 10.07
CA ARG A 258 14.84 3.68 9.94
C ARG A 258 15.23 3.44 8.49
N ARG A 259 14.36 2.78 7.71
CA ARG A 259 14.61 2.46 6.31
C ARG A 259 14.49 3.68 5.41
N PHE A 260 13.41 4.46 5.54
CA PHE A 260 13.06 5.46 4.53
C PHE A 260 13.48 6.90 4.87
N GLU A 261 13.56 7.27 6.15
CA GLU A 261 13.93 8.64 6.54
C GLU A 261 15.31 9.10 6.03
N PRO A 262 16.33 8.23 5.85
CA PRO A 262 17.61 8.65 5.26
C PRO A 262 17.49 9.28 3.87
N ARG A 263 16.45 8.92 3.09
CA ARG A 263 16.23 9.46 1.75
C ARG A 263 15.09 10.47 1.69
N TRP A 264 14.05 10.30 2.48
CA TRP A 264 12.86 11.16 2.46
C TRP A 264 12.93 12.33 3.43
N GLY A 265 13.92 12.36 4.34
CA GLY A 265 13.88 13.19 5.53
C GLY A 265 12.88 12.63 6.55
N LYS A 266 12.64 13.40 7.62
CA LYS A 266 11.73 12.98 8.68
C LYS A 266 10.33 12.69 8.13
N ALA A 267 9.86 11.46 8.33
CA ALA A 267 8.54 11.04 7.92
C ALA A 267 7.45 11.66 8.79
N THR A 268 6.33 12.04 8.18
CA THR A 268 5.15 12.51 8.89
C THR A 268 4.25 11.31 9.18
N VAL A 269 4.13 10.96 10.46
CA VAL A 269 3.22 9.88 10.90
C VAL A 269 1.82 10.44 11.01
N ILE A 270 0.86 9.75 10.37
CA ILE A 270 -0.54 10.18 10.32
C ILE A 270 -1.48 9.03 10.69
N GLY A 271 -2.63 9.37 11.25
CA GLY A 271 -3.77 8.49 11.44
C GLY A 271 -4.80 8.63 10.32
N PRO A 272 -5.85 7.78 10.29
CA PRO A 272 -6.92 7.87 9.30
C PRO A 272 -8.01 8.86 9.73
N ASP A 273 -7.65 10.14 9.89
CA ASP A 273 -8.52 11.23 10.33
C ASP A 273 -8.58 12.38 9.30
N ASP A 274 -9.46 13.35 9.54
CA ASP A 274 -9.68 14.50 8.64
C ASP A 274 -8.51 15.49 8.65
N ALA A 275 -7.80 15.64 9.77
CA ALA A 275 -6.64 16.54 9.86
C ALA A 275 -5.51 16.02 8.97
N ALA A 276 -5.22 14.72 9.03
CA ALA A 276 -4.26 14.06 8.16
C ALA A 276 -4.67 14.17 6.69
N ARG A 277 -5.97 14.00 6.38
CA ARG A 277 -6.48 14.15 5.01
C ARG A 277 -6.21 15.55 4.46
N ASN A 278 -6.54 16.59 5.21
CA ASN A 278 -6.32 17.97 4.79
C ASN A 278 -4.83 18.26 4.59
N LEU A 279 -3.97 17.81 5.51
CA LEU A 279 -2.52 17.96 5.41
C LEU A 279 -1.98 17.35 4.11
N VAL A 280 -2.41 16.13 3.76
CA VAL A 280 -1.96 15.46 2.52
C VAL A 280 -2.45 16.20 1.28
N LEU A 281 -3.72 16.64 1.27
CA LEU A 281 -4.28 17.40 0.15
C LEU A 281 -3.57 18.74 -0.07
N GLU A 282 -3.26 19.47 0.99
CA GLU A 282 -2.50 20.73 0.94
C GLU A 282 -1.08 20.49 0.42
N THR A 283 -0.40 19.45 0.91
CA THR A 283 0.95 19.09 0.47
C THR A 283 0.98 18.76 -1.03
N ALA A 284 0.01 17.99 -1.51
CA ALA A 284 -0.08 17.63 -2.92
C ALA A 284 -0.34 18.84 -3.83
N ARG A 285 -1.20 19.77 -3.40
CA ARG A 285 -1.47 21.04 -4.14
C ARG A 285 -0.25 21.93 -4.22
N ALA A 286 0.52 22.04 -3.14
CA ALA A 286 1.74 22.87 -3.11
C ALA A 286 2.78 22.39 -4.14
N ALA A 287 2.88 21.09 -4.39
CA ALA A 287 3.77 20.54 -5.39
C ALA A 287 3.31 20.80 -6.84
N GLY A 288 2.01 20.87 -7.08
CA GLY A 288 1.43 21.14 -8.41
C GLY A 288 1.36 22.62 -8.80
N GLY A 289 1.48 23.53 -7.83
CA GLY A 289 1.34 24.98 -8.04
C GLY A 289 2.66 25.74 -8.28
N ALA A 290 3.80 25.05 -8.34
CA ALA A 290 5.11 25.68 -8.47
C ALA A 290 5.56 25.85 -9.95
N HIS A 291 4.62 26.01 -10.88
CA HIS A 291 4.89 26.25 -12.31
C HIS A 291 4.34 27.58 -12.79
#